data_4bcfeb33bd82ffc34f671b592e29cae6
#
_entry.id   4bcfeb33bd82ffc34f671b592e29cae6
#
_cell.length_a   1.000
_cell.length_b   1.000
_cell.length_c   1.000
_cell.angle_alpha   90.00
_cell.angle_beta   90.00
_cell.angle_gamma   90.00
#
_symmetry.space_group_name_H-M   'P 1'
#
loop_
_entity.id
_entity.type
_entity.pdbx_description
1 polymer ?
#
loop_
_entity_poly.entity_id
_entity_poly.type
_entity_poly.pdbx_seq_one_letter_code
_entity_poly.pdbx_strand_id
1 'polypeptide(L)'
;MALTYIGTRDRSIKATASEAILRGICPDGGLYIPEEIPKMEKSLEELGRLDYRELAYEVLSKFLDFTEEELKACIRGAYDEKFDTPEIVPVVKKGDALFLELFHGRTLAFKDMALSILPYLMKTAAKKNGLQKEIVILTATSGDTGKAALEGFANVEGTRIMVFFPEDGVSPVQKLQMNTQEGANTCVVGIKGNFDDAQSAVKSIFTDKELEQELAAKGFQFSSANSINIGRLVPQIVYYFWAYLQAVRMGEIKNGEALNFTVPTGNFGDILAGWYAMKMGLPVGHFVCSSNDNKVLYDFFRTGEYNKNRAFHVTVSPSMDILISSNLERLLAHMGGQAATKAEMESLNRDGVYHAEITEKSISGEYATEAETFAAIKAFYEKTGYVMDTHTAVAYAAYQKYKAESGDNTPMVIVSTASPYKFTKDVMTALDAKYKDGDAFALQADLERISGVAVPAPIVGLEHRPILHKNVCEKNEIKEVVKNWLK
;
A
#
# COMPACT_ATOMS: atom_id res chain seq x y z
N MET A 1 -27.74 8.29 -6.00
CA MET A 1 -26.95 9.57 -5.94
C MET A 1 -25.48 9.19 -5.91
N ALA A 2 -24.59 9.98 -6.52
CA ALA A 2 -23.15 9.73 -6.43
C ALA A 2 -22.68 9.87 -4.97
N LEU A 3 -21.74 9.04 -4.55
CA LEU A 3 -21.17 9.07 -3.19
C LEU A 3 -20.41 10.40 -2.97
N THR A 4 -20.69 11.06 -1.86
CA THR A 4 -19.97 12.26 -1.44
C THR A 4 -18.79 11.88 -0.55
N TYR A 5 -17.65 12.51 -0.76
CA TYR A 5 -16.48 12.43 0.11
C TYR A 5 -16.41 13.68 1.00
N ILE A 6 -15.99 13.49 2.25
CA ILE A 6 -15.82 14.54 3.24
C ILE A 6 -14.41 14.52 3.83
N GLY A 7 -13.99 15.63 4.42
CA GLY A 7 -12.71 15.71 5.11
C GLY A 7 -12.71 15.00 6.47
N THR A 8 -11.60 14.38 6.84
CA THR A 8 -11.41 13.73 8.16
C THR A 8 -11.34 14.71 9.32
N ARG A 9 -11.01 15.99 9.07
CA ARG A 9 -10.86 17.03 10.10
C ARG A 9 -11.95 18.10 10.03
N ASP A 10 -12.63 18.19 8.88
CA ASP A 10 -13.72 19.14 8.65
C ASP A 10 -14.77 18.55 7.70
N ARG A 11 -15.97 18.25 8.24
CA ARG A 11 -17.08 17.69 7.47
C ARG A 11 -17.63 18.64 6.40
N SER A 12 -17.38 19.94 6.52
CA SER A 12 -17.81 20.93 5.52
C SER A 12 -17.03 20.84 4.21
N ILE A 13 -15.82 20.26 4.24
CA ILE A 13 -15.03 19.98 3.04
C ILE A 13 -15.68 18.81 2.34
N LYS A 14 -16.29 19.08 1.18
CA LYS A 14 -16.95 18.09 0.34
C LYS A 14 -16.29 17.99 -1.02
N ALA A 15 -16.32 16.78 -1.57
CA ALA A 15 -15.82 16.48 -2.91
C ALA A 15 -16.58 15.30 -3.53
N THR A 16 -16.61 15.24 -4.87
CA THR A 16 -16.92 14.02 -5.60
C THR A 16 -15.72 13.06 -5.51
N ALA A 17 -15.91 11.80 -5.87
CA ALA A 17 -14.80 10.83 -5.92
C ALA A 17 -13.68 11.29 -6.87
N SER A 18 -14.06 11.75 -8.06
CA SER A 18 -13.11 12.25 -9.06
C SER A 18 -12.32 13.47 -8.57
N GLU A 19 -12.95 14.42 -7.87
CA GLU A 19 -12.24 15.55 -7.26
C GLU A 19 -11.29 15.11 -6.13
N ALA A 20 -11.74 14.19 -5.27
CA ALA A 20 -10.92 13.67 -4.16
C ALA A 20 -9.67 12.93 -4.66
N ILE A 21 -9.79 12.16 -5.74
CA ILE A 21 -8.66 11.47 -6.39
C ILE A 21 -7.68 12.48 -6.98
N LEU A 22 -8.16 13.53 -7.67
CA LEU A 22 -7.29 14.55 -8.27
C LEU A 22 -6.57 15.39 -7.23
N ARG A 23 -7.25 15.76 -6.15
CA ARG A 23 -6.65 16.56 -5.07
C ARG A 23 -5.69 15.73 -4.23
N GLY A 24 -6.01 14.46 -3.99
CA GLY A 24 -5.22 13.52 -3.19
C GLY A 24 -5.26 13.77 -1.68
N ILE A 25 -5.42 15.02 -1.25
CA ILE A 25 -5.47 15.47 0.15
C ILE A 25 -6.50 16.62 0.29
N CYS A 26 -7.09 16.76 1.48
CA CYS A 26 -7.99 17.87 1.77
C CYS A 26 -7.23 19.21 1.88
N PRO A 27 -7.89 20.35 1.60
CA PRO A 27 -7.27 21.68 1.70
C PRO A 27 -6.75 22.06 3.10
N ASP A 28 -7.32 21.46 4.15
CA ASP A 28 -6.90 21.62 5.56
C ASP A 28 -5.79 20.65 5.98
N GLY A 29 -5.28 19.84 5.05
CA GLY A 29 -4.28 18.79 5.29
C GLY A 29 -4.84 17.51 5.88
N GLY A 30 -6.16 17.38 6.03
CA GLY A 30 -6.87 16.15 6.35
C GLY A 30 -6.99 15.22 5.13
N LEU A 31 -7.62 14.07 5.32
CA LEU A 31 -7.81 13.07 4.28
C LEU A 31 -9.28 13.00 3.85
N TYR A 32 -9.54 12.47 2.65
CA TYR A 32 -10.91 12.21 2.20
C TYR A 32 -11.40 10.85 2.69
N ILE A 33 -12.64 10.81 3.21
CA ILE A 33 -13.40 9.59 3.52
C ILE A 33 -14.77 9.67 2.84
N PRO A 34 -15.41 8.54 2.51
CA PRO A 34 -16.81 8.55 2.08
C PRO A 34 -17.69 9.05 3.22
N GLU A 35 -18.66 9.92 2.94
CA GLU A 35 -19.62 10.43 3.94
C GLU A 35 -20.42 9.29 4.58
N GLU A 36 -20.69 8.25 3.78
CA GLU A 36 -21.27 6.98 4.21
C GLU A 36 -20.55 5.83 3.50
N ILE A 37 -20.24 4.75 4.21
CA ILE A 37 -19.65 3.56 3.58
C ILE A 37 -20.78 2.79 2.87
N PRO A 38 -20.71 2.63 1.54
CA PRO A 38 -21.76 1.96 0.79
C PRO A 38 -21.88 0.48 1.17
N LYS A 39 -23.07 -0.08 1.05
CA LYS A 39 -23.29 -1.51 1.24
C LYS A 39 -23.16 -2.24 -0.09
N MET A 40 -22.67 -3.50 -0.02
CA MET A 40 -22.74 -4.41 -1.17
C MET A 40 -24.18 -4.91 -1.31
N GLU A 41 -24.78 -4.71 -2.48
CA GLU A 41 -26.16 -5.11 -2.76
C GLU A 41 -26.24 -6.55 -3.25
N LYS A 42 -25.25 -6.98 -4.05
CA LYS A 42 -25.17 -8.37 -4.52
C LYS A 42 -24.84 -9.31 -3.38
N SER A 43 -25.49 -10.46 -3.39
CA SER A 43 -25.20 -11.54 -2.45
C SER A 43 -23.77 -12.09 -2.68
N LEU A 44 -23.19 -12.68 -1.64
CA LEU A 44 -21.88 -13.33 -1.74
C LEU A 44 -21.88 -14.48 -2.77
N GLU A 45 -23.04 -15.14 -3.00
CA GLU A 45 -23.17 -16.17 -4.03
C GLU A 45 -23.06 -15.58 -5.44
N GLU A 46 -23.72 -14.44 -5.71
CA GLU A 46 -23.61 -13.73 -6.99
C GLU A 46 -22.19 -13.24 -7.21
N LEU A 47 -21.57 -12.62 -6.19
CA LEU A 47 -20.16 -12.17 -6.27
C LEU A 47 -19.20 -13.33 -6.48
N GLY A 48 -19.51 -14.49 -5.89
CA GLY A 48 -18.69 -15.71 -6.00
C GLY A 48 -18.62 -16.28 -7.42
N ARG A 49 -19.41 -15.82 -8.37
CA ARG A 49 -19.37 -16.25 -9.78
C ARG A 49 -18.49 -15.36 -10.66
N LEU A 50 -18.07 -14.22 -10.14
CA LEU A 50 -17.32 -13.20 -10.87
C LEU A 50 -15.81 -13.53 -10.92
N ASP A 51 -15.14 -13.08 -11.98
CA ASP A 51 -13.70 -12.98 -11.99
C ASP A 51 -13.22 -11.72 -11.22
N TYR A 52 -11.88 -11.57 -11.07
CA TYR A 52 -11.34 -10.45 -10.30
C TYR A 52 -11.72 -9.07 -10.89
N ARG A 53 -11.77 -8.94 -12.23
CA ARG A 53 -12.09 -7.67 -12.90
C ARG A 53 -13.56 -7.32 -12.78
N GLU A 54 -14.42 -8.32 -12.89
CA GLU A 54 -15.85 -8.16 -12.68
C GLU A 54 -16.16 -7.78 -11.23
N LEU A 55 -15.51 -8.44 -10.27
CA LEU A 55 -15.60 -8.10 -8.85
C LEU A 55 -15.08 -6.68 -8.57
N ALA A 56 -13.97 -6.30 -9.21
CA ALA A 56 -13.43 -4.95 -9.08
C ALA A 56 -14.46 -3.90 -9.55
N TYR A 57 -15.20 -4.17 -10.65
CA TYR A 57 -16.26 -3.27 -11.10
C TYR A 57 -17.37 -3.14 -10.03
N GLU A 58 -17.84 -4.25 -9.48
CA GLU A 58 -18.92 -4.24 -8.48
C GLU A 58 -18.53 -3.45 -7.22
N VAL A 59 -17.30 -3.59 -6.75
CA VAL A 59 -16.81 -2.87 -5.57
C VAL A 59 -16.54 -1.39 -5.90
N LEU A 60 -15.78 -1.12 -6.96
CA LEU A 60 -15.33 0.24 -7.28
C LEU A 60 -16.47 1.15 -7.71
N SER A 61 -17.49 0.62 -8.38
CA SER A 61 -18.69 1.37 -8.79
C SER A 61 -19.48 1.96 -7.62
N LYS A 62 -19.29 1.43 -6.39
CA LYS A 62 -19.92 1.97 -5.18
C LYS A 62 -19.21 3.21 -4.64
N PHE A 63 -17.93 3.37 -4.96
CA PHE A 63 -17.09 4.44 -4.44
C PHE A 63 -16.78 5.54 -5.45
N LEU A 64 -16.86 5.23 -6.76
CA LEU A 64 -16.40 6.12 -7.82
C LEU A 64 -17.61 6.67 -8.61
N ASP A 65 -17.50 7.93 -9.02
CA ASP A 65 -18.52 8.66 -9.79
C ASP A 65 -18.28 8.55 -11.31
N PHE A 66 -17.68 7.44 -11.76
CA PHE A 66 -17.43 7.15 -13.18
C PHE A 66 -18.58 6.38 -13.82
N THR A 67 -18.73 6.51 -15.13
CA THR A 67 -19.65 5.65 -15.87
C THR A 67 -19.14 4.20 -15.88
N GLU A 68 -20.03 3.27 -16.18
CA GLU A 68 -19.67 1.85 -16.32
C GLU A 68 -18.55 1.64 -17.33
N GLU A 69 -18.61 2.31 -18.48
CA GLU A 69 -17.63 2.20 -19.55
C GLU A 69 -16.27 2.74 -19.13
N GLU A 70 -16.25 3.92 -18.47
CA GLU A 70 -15.04 4.54 -17.94
C GLU A 70 -14.37 3.66 -16.90
N LEU A 71 -15.14 3.13 -15.95
CA LEU A 71 -14.60 2.30 -14.88
C LEU A 71 -14.08 0.96 -15.40
N LYS A 72 -14.83 0.31 -16.28
CA LYS A 72 -14.39 -0.94 -16.94
C LYS A 72 -13.13 -0.72 -17.78
N ALA A 73 -12.98 0.44 -18.42
CA ALA A 73 -11.75 0.79 -19.15
C ALA A 73 -10.56 0.94 -18.19
N CYS A 74 -10.73 1.61 -17.04
CA CYS A 74 -9.71 1.71 -16.00
C CYS A 74 -9.27 0.32 -15.48
N ILE A 75 -10.24 -0.55 -15.18
CA ILE A 75 -10.00 -1.90 -14.68
C ILE A 75 -9.24 -2.75 -15.69
N ARG A 76 -9.66 -2.75 -16.97
CA ARG A 76 -8.96 -3.50 -18.03
C ARG A 76 -7.53 -3.02 -18.26
N GLY A 77 -7.29 -1.70 -18.18
CA GLY A 77 -5.96 -1.13 -18.34
C GLY A 77 -5.03 -1.41 -17.16
N ALA A 78 -5.60 -1.67 -15.97
CA ALA A 78 -4.84 -1.92 -14.75
C ALA A 78 -4.53 -3.40 -14.53
N TYR A 79 -5.53 -4.27 -14.61
CA TYR A 79 -5.45 -5.68 -14.26
C TYR A 79 -5.41 -6.54 -15.52
N ASP A 80 -4.28 -6.54 -16.21
CA ASP A 80 -4.01 -7.23 -17.47
C ASP A 80 -2.79 -8.17 -17.35
N GLU A 81 -2.08 -8.39 -18.41
CA GLU A 81 -0.83 -9.18 -18.49
C GLU A 81 0.35 -8.59 -17.67
N LYS A 82 0.17 -7.47 -16.99
CA LYS A 82 1.14 -6.97 -16.01
C LYS A 82 1.23 -7.86 -14.78
N PHE A 83 0.19 -8.65 -14.54
CA PHE A 83 0.19 -9.67 -13.50
C PHE A 83 0.56 -11.03 -14.10
N ASP A 84 1.43 -11.76 -13.44
CA ASP A 84 1.98 -13.04 -13.94
C ASP A 84 1.00 -14.22 -13.80
N THR A 85 -0.20 -13.96 -13.29
CA THR A 85 -1.27 -14.94 -13.14
C THR A 85 -2.62 -14.38 -13.61
N PRO A 86 -3.46 -15.17 -14.30
CA PRO A 86 -4.80 -14.73 -14.72
C PRO A 86 -5.75 -14.45 -13.54
N GLU A 87 -5.47 -15.02 -12.38
CA GLU A 87 -6.24 -14.80 -11.15
C GLU A 87 -5.99 -13.41 -10.54
N ILE A 88 -4.96 -12.70 -10.99
CA ILE A 88 -4.47 -11.41 -10.48
C ILE A 88 -3.98 -11.51 -9.04
N VAL A 89 -4.77 -12.13 -8.15
CA VAL A 89 -4.49 -12.30 -6.73
C VAL A 89 -4.77 -13.74 -6.31
N PRO A 90 -3.81 -14.64 -6.39
CA PRO A 90 -3.96 -16.00 -5.89
C PRO A 90 -4.18 -16.05 -4.38
N VAL A 91 -4.99 -17.02 -3.95
CA VAL A 91 -5.13 -17.40 -2.54
C VAL A 91 -4.66 -18.83 -2.41
N VAL A 92 -3.66 -19.08 -1.58
CA VAL A 92 -3.07 -20.40 -1.39
C VAL A 92 -3.22 -20.88 0.06
N LYS A 93 -3.60 -22.16 0.23
CA LYS A 93 -3.63 -22.80 1.55
C LYS A 93 -2.26 -23.38 1.87
N LYS A 94 -1.66 -22.92 2.97
CA LYS A 94 -0.39 -23.45 3.49
C LYS A 94 -0.49 -23.62 5.01
N GLY A 95 -0.17 -24.80 5.49
CA GLY A 95 -0.26 -25.09 6.91
C GLY A 95 -1.67 -24.84 7.48
N ASP A 96 -1.77 -23.97 8.46
CA ASP A 96 -2.99 -23.61 9.19
C ASP A 96 -3.62 -22.28 8.76
N ALA A 97 -3.15 -21.67 7.67
CA ALA A 97 -3.64 -20.40 7.17
C ALA A 97 -3.82 -20.36 5.65
N LEU A 98 -4.59 -19.41 5.19
CA LEU A 98 -4.66 -18.99 3.79
C LEU A 98 -3.70 -17.82 3.58
N PHE A 99 -3.03 -17.76 2.44
CA PHE A 99 -2.15 -16.67 2.05
C PHE A 99 -2.74 -15.97 0.85
N LEU A 100 -3.01 -14.66 0.99
CA LEU A 100 -3.48 -13.79 -0.08
C LEU A 100 -2.26 -13.16 -0.74
N GLU A 101 -1.83 -13.68 -1.89
CA GLU A 101 -0.61 -13.28 -2.57
C GLU A 101 -0.83 -12.04 -3.43
N LEU A 102 -0.48 -10.86 -2.92
CA LEU A 102 -0.66 -9.55 -3.56
C LEU A 102 0.54 -9.10 -4.39
N PHE A 103 1.48 -9.98 -4.68
CA PHE A 103 2.79 -9.64 -5.23
C PHE A 103 3.02 -10.14 -6.66
N HIS A 104 1.98 -10.47 -7.38
CA HIS A 104 2.03 -11.00 -8.75
C HIS A 104 2.11 -9.91 -9.83
N GLY A 105 2.13 -8.64 -9.44
CA GLY A 105 2.33 -7.51 -10.33
C GLY A 105 3.82 -7.23 -10.64
N ARG A 106 4.07 -6.28 -11.54
CA ARG A 106 5.43 -5.96 -12.04
C ARG A 106 6.43 -5.51 -11.01
N THR A 107 5.98 -5.00 -9.86
CA THR A 107 6.91 -4.56 -8.82
C THR A 107 7.04 -5.56 -7.67
N LEU A 108 6.34 -6.68 -7.76
CA LEU A 108 6.38 -7.77 -6.79
C LEU A 108 5.96 -7.36 -5.38
N ALA A 109 5.02 -6.41 -5.28
CA ALA A 109 4.46 -5.91 -4.03
C ALA A 109 2.99 -5.52 -4.19
N PHE A 110 2.21 -5.59 -3.09
CA PHE A 110 0.78 -5.27 -3.05
C PHE A 110 0.43 -3.87 -3.58
N LYS A 111 1.40 -2.99 -3.60
CA LYS A 111 1.22 -1.61 -4.08
C LYS A 111 0.79 -1.57 -5.54
N ASP A 112 1.13 -2.59 -6.33
CA ASP A 112 0.68 -2.75 -7.71
C ASP A 112 -0.85 -2.81 -7.82
N MET A 113 -1.54 -3.39 -6.81
CA MET A 113 -3.00 -3.51 -6.82
C MET A 113 -3.70 -2.15 -6.93
N ALA A 114 -3.14 -1.11 -6.34
CA ALA A 114 -3.70 0.23 -6.40
C ALA A 114 -2.97 1.16 -7.38
N LEU A 115 -1.64 1.01 -7.53
CA LEU A 115 -0.86 1.90 -8.39
C LEU A 115 -0.95 1.53 -9.88
N SER A 116 -1.36 0.31 -10.23
CA SER A 116 -1.69 -0.03 -11.62
C SER A 116 -2.98 0.64 -12.12
N ILE A 117 -3.96 0.86 -11.25
CA ILE A 117 -5.23 1.47 -11.63
C ILE A 117 -5.26 3.00 -11.42
N LEU A 118 -4.52 3.53 -10.44
CA LEU A 118 -4.55 4.95 -10.08
C LEU A 118 -4.33 5.91 -11.27
N PRO A 119 -3.38 5.68 -12.19
CA PRO A 119 -3.18 6.56 -13.34
C PRO A 119 -4.43 6.66 -14.23
N TYR A 120 -5.12 5.54 -14.45
CA TYR A 120 -6.35 5.51 -15.24
C TYR A 120 -7.50 6.23 -14.53
N LEU A 121 -7.62 6.05 -13.22
CA LEU A 121 -8.60 6.77 -12.39
C LEU A 121 -8.32 8.27 -12.43
N MET A 122 -7.05 8.70 -12.30
CA MET A 122 -6.67 10.11 -12.38
C MET A 122 -6.94 10.71 -13.76
N LYS A 123 -6.62 10.01 -14.83
CA LYS A 123 -6.89 10.47 -16.21
C LYS A 123 -8.41 10.62 -16.44
N THR A 124 -9.20 9.66 -16.01
CA THR A 124 -10.66 9.71 -16.11
C THR A 124 -11.23 10.85 -15.26
N ALA A 125 -10.74 11.01 -14.02
CA ALA A 125 -11.12 12.09 -13.13
C ALA A 125 -10.77 13.47 -13.71
N ALA A 126 -9.58 13.62 -14.31
CA ALA A 126 -9.15 14.84 -14.98
C ALA A 126 -10.10 15.22 -16.12
N LYS A 127 -10.41 14.26 -16.99
CA LYS A 127 -11.36 14.45 -18.09
C LYS A 127 -12.74 14.88 -17.58
N LYS A 128 -13.24 14.18 -16.56
CA LYS A 128 -14.56 14.45 -15.95
C LYS A 128 -14.66 15.85 -15.34
N ASN A 129 -13.56 16.33 -14.73
CA ASN A 129 -13.49 17.67 -14.13
C ASN A 129 -13.00 18.77 -15.09
N GLY A 130 -12.87 18.47 -16.39
CA GLY A 130 -12.44 19.45 -17.38
C GLY A 130 -11.01 19.93 -17.21
N LEU A 131 -10.16 19.18 -16.51
CA LEU A 131 -8.76 19.54 -16.28
C LEU A 131 -7.98 19.42 -17.60
N GLN A 132 -7.40 20.55 -18.03
CA GLN A 132 -6.58 20.63 -19.26
C GLN A 132 -5.07 20.52 -18.96
N LYS A 133 -4.69 20.45 -17.69
CA LYS A 133 -3.30 20.45 -17.25
C LYS A 133 -2.76 19.02 -17.19
N GLU A 134 -1.46 18.88 -17.46
CA GLU A 134 -0.73 17.64 -17.24
C GLU A 134 -0.54 17.41 -15.73
N ILE A 135 -0.84 16.20 -15.27
CA ILE A 135 -0.73 15.84 -13.84
C ILE A 135 0.71 15.47 -13.52
N VAL A 136 1.32 16.17 -12.59
CA VAL A 136 2.68 15.90 -12.11
C VAL A 136 2.62 15.21 -10.76
N ILE A 137 3.06 13.95 -10.71
CA ILE A 137 3.17 13.18 -9.49
C ILE A 137 4.57 13.34 -8.89
N LEU A 138 4.63 13.83 -7.66
CA LEU A 138 5.86 13.83 -6.87
C LEU A 138 5.73 12.82 -5.74
N THR A 139 6.72 11.96 -5.58
CA THR A 139 6.72 10.90 -4.59
C THR A 139 8.09 10.82 -3.90
N ALA A 140 8.11 10.90 -2.57
CA ALA A 140 9.22 10.43 -1.77
C ALA A 140 8.99 8.97 -1.40
N THR A 141 10.03 8.14 -1.44
CA THR A 141 9.92 6.71 -1.18
C THR A 141 11.10 6.15 -0.42
N SER A 142 10.84 5.13 0.39
CA SER A 142 11.84 4.22 0.95
C SER A 142 12.05 2.95 0.11
N GLY A 143 11.54 2.94 -1.16
CA GLY A 143 11.72 1.84 -2.11
C GLY A 143 10.44 1.46 -2.86
N ASP A 144 9.61 0.58 -2.33
CA ASP A 144 8.49 -0.07 -3.04
C ASP A 144 7.45 0.88 -3.63
N THR A 145 7.02 1.90 -2.87
CA THR A 145 5.98 2.83 -3.33
C THR A 145 6.46 3.62 -4.55
N GLY A 146 7.73 4.06 -4.55
CA GLY A 146 8.30 4.78 -5.68
C GLY A 146 8.35 3.93 -6.93
N LYS A 147 8.86 2.70 -6.81
CA LYS A 147 8.91 1.77 -7.96
C LYS A 147 7.52 1.46 -8.50
N ALA A 148 6.56 1.16 -7.63
CA ALA A 148 5.20 0.85 -8.06
C ALA A 148 4.50 2.06 -8.71
N ALA A 149 4.74 3.28 -8.21
CA ALA A 149 4.24 4.49 -8.84
C ALA A 149 4.89 4.74 -10.22
N LEU A 150 6.21 4.60 -10.32
CA LEU A 150 6.92 4.70 -11.60
C LEU A 150 6.35 3.73 -12.63
N GLU A 151 6.17 2.47 -12.27
CA GLU A 151 5.64 1.42 -13.16
C GLU A 151 4.20 1.72 -13.58
N GLY A 152 3.36 2.15 -12.64
CA GLY A 152 1.96 2.46 -12.92
C GLY A 152 1.77 3.67 -13.83
N PHE A 153 2.58 4.72 -13.65
CA PHE A 153 2.48 5.96 -14.43
C PHE A 153 3.35 5.98 -15.70
N ALA A 154 4.24 5.00 -15.91
CA ALA A 154 5.12 4.95 -17.08
C ALA A 154 4.31 5.00 -18.39
N ASN A 155 4.63 5.99 -19.24
CA ASN A 155 3.99 6.23 -20.52
C ASN A 155 2.46 6.48 -20.49
N VAL A 156 1.90 6.81 -19.33
CA VAL A 156 0.50 7.23 -19.23
C VAL A 156 0.40 8.69 -19.68
N GLU A 157 -0.27 8.89 -20.81
CA GLU A 157 -0.47 10.21 -21.43
C GLU A 157 -1.15 11.20 -20.49
N GLY A 158 -0.69 12.45 -20.45
CA GLY A 158 -1.22 13.51 -19.58
C GLY A 158 -0.72 13.42 -18.13
N THR A 159 0.27 12.57 -17.88
CA THR A 159 0.90 12.45 -16.56
C THR A 159 2.42 12.51 -16.65
N ARG A 160 3.05 13.02 -15.60
CA ARG A 160 4.50 12.92 -15.33
C ARG A 160 4.72 12.43 -13.93
N ILE A 161 5.77 11.66 -13.70
CA ILE A 161 6.13 11.21 -12.37
C ILE A 161 7.61 11.43 -12.07
N MET A 162 7.88 12.04 -10.92
CA MET A 162 9.21 12.15 -10.35
C MET A 162 9.26 11.52 -8.97
N VAL A 163 10.23 10.63 -8.79
CA VAL A 163 10.43 9.89 -7.53
C VAL A 163 11.77 10.29 -6.91
N PHE A 164 11.73 10.64 -5.64
CA PHE A 164 12.89 10.92 -4.82
C PHE A 164 13.11 9.79 -3.79
N PHE A 165 14.34 9.30 -3.68
CA PHE A 165 14.69 8.24 -2.74
C PHE A 165 16.03 8.53 -2.06
N PRO A 166 16.25 8.10 -0.80
CA PRO A 166 17.56 8.21 -0.15
C PRO A 166 18.59 7.37 -0.90
N GLU A 167 19.68 7.98 -1.36
CA GLU A 167 20.71 7.32 -2.19
C GLU A 167 21.27 6.05 -1.51
N ASP A 168 21.43 6.10 -0.19
CA ASP A 168 21.96 5.01 0.63
C ASP A 168 20.91 4.34 1.53
N GLY A 169 19.61 4.65 1.33
CA GLY A 169 18.52 4.23 2.23
C GLY A 169 17.56 3.19 1.66
N VAL A 170 17.90 2.55 0.54
CA VAL A 170 17.05 1.53 -0.12
C VAL A 170 17.87 0.28 -0.44
N SER A 171 17.21 -0.88 -0.55
CA SER A 171 17.92 -2.12 -0.92
C SER A 171 18.51 -2.04 -2.32
N PRO A 172 19.59 -2.81 -2.62
CA PRO A 172 20.17 -2.85 -3.97
C PRO A 172 19.16 -3.20 -5.07
N VAL A 173 18.25 -4.14 -4.80
CA VAL A 173 17.18 -4.53 -5.74
C VAL A 173 16.23 -3.37 -5.98
N GLN A 174 15.74 -2.71 -4.93
CA GLN A 174 14.85 -1.56 -5.06
C GLN A 174 15.49 -0.38 -5.81
N LYS A 175 16.77 -0.10 -5.51
CA LYS A 175 17.55 0.95 -6.18
C LYS A 175 17.65 0.68 -7.69
N LEU A 176 18.01 -0.54 -8.06
CA LEU A 176 18.08 -0.92 -9.47
C LEU A 176 16.71 -0.91 -10.15
N GLN A 177 15.66 -1.41 -9.49
CA GLN A 177 14.31 -1.33 -10.03
C GLN A 177 13.87 0.09 -10.37
N MET A 178 14.26 1.09 -9.56
CA MET A 178 13.96 2.49 -9.83
C MET A 178 14.89 3.08 -10.90
N ASN A 179 16.20 2.89 -10.79
CA ASN A 179 17.19 3.50 -11.67
C ASN A 179 17.18 2.95 -13.10
N THR A 180 16.61 1.75 -13.30
CA THR A 180 16.40 1.13 -14.62
C THR A 180 15.00 1.34 -15.18
N GLN A 181 14.15 2.15 -14.50
CA GLN A 181 12.77 2.37 -14.93
C GLN A 181 12.70 3.03 -16.30
N GLU A 182 11.99 2.40 -17.22
CA GLU A 182 11.68 2.97 -18.53
C GLU A 182 10.42 3.85 -18.48
N GLY A 183 10.33 4.80 -19.41
CA GLY A 183 9.16 5.66 -19.56
C GLY A 183 9.55 7.09 -19.90
N ALA A 184 8.97 7.65 -20.97
CA ALA A 184 9.29 9.01 -21.42
C ALA A 184 8.85 10.10 -20.41
N ASN A 185 7.92 9.78 -19.52
CA ASN A 185 7.33 10.66 -18.53
C ASN A 185 7.78 10.35 -17.09
N THR A 186 8.84 9.54 -16.93
CA THR A 186 9.37 9.13 -15.62
C THR A 186 10.69 9.83 -15.30
N CYS A 187 10.90 10.16 -14.04
CA CYS A 187 12.16 10.70 -13.53
C CYS A 187 12.44 10.14 -12.14
N VAL A 188 13.69 9.72 -11.90
CA VAL A 188 14.13 9.22 -10.62
C VAL A 188 15.36 9.99 -10.16
N VAL A 189 15.37 10.43 -8.91
CA VAL A 189 16.42 11.25 -8.32
C VAL A 189 16.80 10.71 -6.95
N GLY A 190 18.05 10.31 -6.78
CA GLY A 190 18.64 10.03 -5.48
C GLY A 190 18.81 11.32 -4.68
N ILE A 191 18.62 11.28 -3.39
CA ILE A 191 18.93 12.41 -2.51
C ILE A 191 20.00 12.03 -1.50
N LYS A 192 20.90 12.97 -1.22
CA LYS A 192 21.84 12.87 -0.10
C LYS A 192 21.12 13.27 1.19
N GLY A 193 20.62 12.28 1.90
CA GLY A 193 19.83 12.42 3.10
C GLY A 193 19.05 11.14 3.39
N ASN A 194 18.18 11.19 4.39
CA ASN A 194 17.30 10.08 4.73
C ASN A 194 15.90 10.22 4.11
N PHE A 195 15.02 9.25 4.38
CA PHE A 195 13.66 9.27 3.87
C PHE A 195 12.84 10.48 4.36
N ASP A 196 13.03 10.90 5.62
CA ASP A 196 12.31 12.04 6.19
C ASP A 196 12.73 13.36 5.52
N ASP A 197 14.02 13.48 5.12
CA ASP A 197 14.51 14.60 4.33
C ASP A 197 13.80 14.68 2.96
N ALA A 198 13.69 13.54 2.26
CA ALA A 198 12.98 13.44 0.97
C ALA A 198 11.50 13.80 1.12
N GLN A 199 10.85 13.24 2.13
CA GLN A 199 9.42 13.44 2.37
C GLN A 199 9.12 14.91 2.74
N SER A 200 9.96 15.51 3.58
CA SER A 200 9.83 16.91 4.00
C SER A 200 10.02 17.86 2.81
N ALA A 201 11.00 17.59 1.95
CA ALA A 201 11.24 18.40 0.76
C ALA A 201 10.08 18.29 -0.26
N VAL A 202 9.58 17.10 -0.53
CA VAL A 202 8.40 16.92 -1.40
C VAL A 202 7.17 17.61 -0.80
N LYS A 203 6.95 17.49 0.51
CA LYS A 203 5.85 18.18 1.21
C LYS A 203 5.96 19.70 1.08
N SER A 204 7.18 20.27 1.19
CA SER A 204 7.39 21.70 1.03
C SER A 204 7.02 22.19 -0.37
N ILE A 205 7.26 21.39 -1.41
CA ILE A 205 6.85 21.72 -2.79
C ILE A 205 5.34 21.75 -2.93
N PHE A 206 4.61 20.81 -2.34
CA PHE A 206 3.14 20.80 -2.39
C PHE A 206 2.50 21.99 -1.67
N THR A 207 3.20 22.61 -0.73
CA THR A 207 2.72 23.79 0.02
C THR A 207 3.22 25.12 -0.53
N ASP A 208 4.08 25.11 -1.54
CA ASP A 208 4.64 26.29 -2.19
C ASP A 208 3.68 26.87 -3.23
N LYS A 209 2.90 27.86 -2.82
CA LYS A 209 1.89 28.49 -3.67
C LYS A 209 2.46 29.26 -4.87
N GLU A 210 3.67 29.81 -4.75
CA GLU A 210 4.33 30.51 -5.87
C GLU A 210 4.72 29.50 -6.95
N LEU A 211 5.31 28.37 -6.55
CA LEU A 211 5.65 27.30 -7.47
C LEU A 211 4.40 26.67 -8.09
N GLU A 212 3.35 26.46 -7.31
CA GLU A 212 2.06 25.97 -7.82
C GLU A 212 1.51 26.89 -8.93
N GLN A 213 1.50 28.20 -8.71
CA GLN A 213 1.05 29.18 -9.70
C GLN A 213 1.95 29.22 -10.94
N GLU A 214 3.29 29.19 -10.78
CA GLU A 214 4.25 29.14 -11.88
C GLU A 214 4.00 27.93 -12.78
N LEU A 215 3.86 26.75 -12.19
CA LEU A 215 3.66 25.51 -12.91
C LEU A 215 2.24 25.42 -13.50
N ALA A 216 1.24 25.97 -12.80
CA ALA A 216 -0.11 26.05 -13.32
C ALA A 216 -0.20 26.90 -14.60
N ALA A 217 0.57 28.00 -14.67
CA ALA A 217 0.68 28.84 -15.87
C ALA A 217 1.37 28.12 -17.05
N LYS A 218 2.20 27.11 -16.76
CA LYS A 218 2.85 26.25 -17.77
C LYS A 218 2.01 25.01 -18.14
N GLY A 219 0.81 24.87 -17.60
CA GLY A 219 -0.07 23.75 -17.90
C GLY A 219 0.15 22.51 -17.02
N PHE A 220 0.78 22.64 -15.87
CA PHE A 220 0.98 21.55 -14.91
C PHE A 220 0.12 21.69 -13.66
N GLN A 221 -0.23 20.54 -13.07
CA GLN A 221 -0.89 20.45 -11.78
C GLN A 221 -0.28 19.33 -10.95
N PHE A 222 0.12 19.64 -9.72
CA PHE A 222 0.59 18.60 -8.80
C PHE A 222 -0.54 17.71 -8.29
N SER A 223 -0.21 16.43 -8.13
CA SER A 223 -1.03 15.45 -7.42
C SER A 223 -0.13 14.43 -6.71
N SER A 224 -0.72 13.64 -5.82
CA SER A 224 -0.01 12.66 -5.01
C SER A 224 -0.44 11.23 -5.34
N ALA A 225 0.54 10.35 -5.52
CA ALA A 225 0.34 8.90 -5.58
C ALA A 225 0.63 8.21 -4.24
N ASN A 226 0.79 8.94 -3.14
CA ASN A 226 0.99 8.38 -1.82
C ASN A 226 -0.27 7.67 -1.28
N SER A 227 -0.13 6.85 -0.24
CA SER A 227 -1.24 6.09 0.36
C SER A 227 -2.38 6.94 0.93
N ILE A 228 -2.15 8.24 1.12
CA ILE A 228 -3.17 9.20 1.55
C ILE A 228 -4.23 9.49 0.48
N ASN A 229 -3.92 9.27 -0.81
CA ASN A 229 -4.90 9.43 -1.88
C ASN A 229 -5.98 8.33 -1.79
N ILE A 230 -7.25 8.75 -1.79
CA ILE A 230 -8.38 7.80 -1.72
C ILE A 230 -8.41 6.84 -2.91
N GLY A 231 -7.92 7.26 -4.07
CA GLY A 231 -7.76 6.42 -5.26
C GLY A 231 -6.75 5.28 -5.08
N ARG A 232 -5.95 5.30 -4.00
CA ARG A 232 -5.11 4.18 -3.60
C ARG A 232 -5.77 3.25 -2.58
N LEU A 233 -6.68 3.78 -1.77
CA LEU A 233 -7.37 2.99 -0.75
C LEU A 233 -8.48 2.13 -1.37
N VAL A 234 -9.34 2.75 -2.18
CA VAL A 234 -10.55 2.09 -2.71
C VAL A 234 -10.26 0.83 -3.53
N PRO A 235 -9.26 0.77 -4.43
CA PRO A 235 -8.95 -0.47 -5.15
C PRO A 235 -8.54 -1.65 -4.26
N GLN A 236 -8.05 -1.37 -3.07
CA GLN A 236 -7.62 -2.41 -2.13
C GLN A 236 -8.80 -3.13 -1.45
N ILE A 237 -9.99 -2.56 -1.46
CA ILE A 237 -11.19 -3.21 -0.93
C ILE A 237 -11.52 -4.50 -1.71
N VAL A 238 -11.22 -4.52 -3.00
CA VAL A 238 -11.55 -5.61 -3.92
C VAL A 238 -10.94 -6.94 -3.49
N TYR A 239 -9.65 -6.95 -3.14
CA TYR A 239 -8.98 -8.21 -2.83
C TYR A 239 -9.39 -8.81 -1.47
N TYR A 240 -10.01 -8.07 -0.57
CA TYR A 240 -10.62 -8.64 0.64
C TYR A 240 -11.90 -9.41 0.30
N PHE A 241 -12.76 -8.85 -0.55
CA PHE A 241 -13.89 -9.61 -1.11
C PHE A 241 -13.41 -10.84 -1.86
N TRP A 242 -12.38 -10.68 -2.72
CA TRP A 242 -11.80 -11.79 -3.47
C TRP A 242 -11.29 -12.89 -2.56
N ALA A 243 -10.49 -12.58 -1.54
CA ALA A 243 -9.95 -13.54 -0.59
C ALA A 243 -11.07 -14.35 0.10
N TYR A 244 -12.12 -13.67 0.53
CA TYR A 244 -13.28 -14.32 1.14
C TYR A 244 -13.95 -15.31 0.16
N LEU A 245 -14.22 -14.85 -1.05
CA LEU A 245 -14.85 -15.69 -2.09
C LEU A 245 -13.97 -16.88 -2.48
N GLN A 246 -12.66 -16.70 -2.54
CA GLN A 246 -11.73 -17.82 -2.76
C GLN A 246 -11.73 -18.81 -1.58
N ALA A 247 -11.75 -18.34 -0.34
CA ALA A 247 -11.86 -19.23 0.83
C ALA A 247 -13.13 -20.08 0.79
N VAL A 248 -14.26 -19.50 0.36
CA VAL A 248 -15.53 -20.23 0.12
C VAL A 248 -15.37 -21.27 -1.02
N ARG A 249 -14.79 -20.85 -2.16
CA ARG A 249 -14.55 -21.76 -3.32
C ARG A 249 -13.63 -22.95 -2.96
N MET A 250 -12.65 -22.70 -2.10
CA MET A 250 -11.73 -23.74 -1.61
C MET A 250 -12.35 -24.65 -0.55
N GLY A 251 -13.55 -24.31 -0.03
CA GLY A 251 -14.21 -25.07 1.02
C GLY A 251 -13.62 -24.86 2.42
N GLU A 252 -12.80 -23.81 2.62
CA GLU A 252 -12.21 -23.49 3.92
C GLU A 252 -13.24 -22.84 4.87
N ILE A 253 -14.24 -22.18 4.31
CA ILE A 253 -15.41 -21.66 5.02
C ILE A 253 -16.67 -21.88 4.17
N LYS A 254 -17.84 -21.87 4.82
CA LYS A 254 -19.13 -21.78 4.12
C LYS A 254 -19.48 -20.31 3.86
N ASN A 255 -20.32 -20.11 2.85
CA ASN A 255 -20.82 -18.78 2.55
C ASN A 255 -21.56 -18.18 3.76
N GLY A 256 -21.16 -17.01 4.19
CA GLY A 256 -21.68 -16.32 5.39
C GLY A 256 -20.93 -16.61 6.70
N GLU A 257 -20.05 -17.61 6.74
CA GLU A 257 -19.17 -17.82 7.91
C GLU A 257 -18.09 -16.74 7.98
N ALA A 258 -17.63 -16.44 9.19
CA ALA A 258 -16.60 -15.43 9.42
C ALA A 258 -15.21 -15.88 8.91
N LEU A 259 -14.44 -14.92 8.41
CA LEU A 259 -13.05 -15.08 8.01
C LEU A 259 -12.21 -13.97 8.66
N ASN A 260 -11.09 -14.31 9.25
CA ASN A 260 -10.17 -13.34 9.87
C ASN A 260 -9.04 -12.97 8.91
N PHE A 261 -8.44 -11.79 9.12
CA PHE A 261 -7.31 -11.32 8.34
C PHE A 261 -6.19 -10.82 9.25
N THR A 262 -4.95 -11.23 8.95
CA THR A 262 -3.75 -10.64 9.55
C THR A 262 -3.01 -9.84 8.48
N VAL A 263 -2.76 -8.56 8.77
CA VAL A 263 -2.28 -7.60 7.78
C VAL A 263 -0.96 -6.99 8.24
N PRO A 264 0.14 -7.16 7.48
CA PRO A 264 1.39 -6.44 7.75
C PRO A 264 1.14 -4.94 7.55
N THR A 265 1.24 -4.15 8.61
CA THR A 265 0.71 -2.80 8.61
C THR A 265 1.79 -1.74 8.84
N GLY A 266 1.91 -0.81 7.87
CA GLY A 266 2.64 0.44 7.99
C GLY A 266 1.67 1.62 8.00
N ASN A 267 1.38 2.20 6.83
CA ASN A 267 0.51 3.37 6.67
C ASN A 267 -1.00 3.11 6.84
N PHE A 268 -1.40 1.95 7.33
CA PHE A 268 -2.78 1.56 7.64
C PHE A 268 -3.75 1.52 6.45
N GLY A 269 -3.29 1.72 5.22
CA GLY A 269 -4.16 1.74 4.03
C GLY A 269 -4.77 0.37 3.72
N ASP A 270 -3.95 -0.66 3.75
CA ASP A 270 -4.33 -2.04 3.46
C ASP A 270 -5.41 -2.56 4.42
N ILE A 271 -5.12 -2.58 5.72
CA ILE A 271 -6.07 -3.05 6.74
C ILE A 271 -7.35 -2.22 6.79
N LEU A 272 -7.27 -0.90 6.53
CA LEU A 272 -8.43 -0.03 6.45
C LEU A 272 -9.33 -0.39 5.25
N ALA A 273 -8.75 -0.81 4.13
CA ALA A 273 -9.53 -1.31 2.99
C ALA A 273 -10.29 -2.60 3.35
N GLY A 274 -9.68 -3.49 4.13
CA GLY A 274 -10.36 -4.66 4.69
C GLY A 274 -11.50 -4.26 5.63
N TRP A 275 -11.26 -3.28 6.49
CA TRP A 275 -12.30 -2.75 7.37
C TRP A 275 -13.46 -2.12 6.57
N TYR A 276 -13.18 -1.43 5.46
CA TYR A 276 -14.24 -0.95 4.57
C TYR A 276 -15.02 -2.12 3.96
N ALA A 277 -14.35 -3.19 3.50
CA ALA A 277 -15.02 -4.39 3.00
C ALA A 277 -15.97 -4.99 4.06
N MET A 278 -15.54 -5.09 5.32
CA MET A 278 -16.39 -5.53 6.43
C MET A 278 -17.60 -4.60 6.62
N LYS A 279 -17.39 -3.29 6.62
CA LYS A 279 -18.49 -2.30 6.73
C LYS A 279 -19.44 -2.34 5.54
N MET A 280 -18.99 -2.76 4.34
CA MET A 280 -19.83 -3.02 3.17
C MET A 280 -20.69 -4.28 3.33
N GLY A 281 -20.39 -5.15 4.28
CA GLY A 281 -21.15 -6.36 4.57
C GLY A 281 -20.38 -7.68 4.35
N LEU A 282 -19.06 -7.62 4.10
CA LEU A 282 -18.24 -8.82 4.05
C LEU A 282 -18.18 -9.47 5.44
N PRO A 283 -18.41 -10.79 5.61
CA PRO A 283 -18.38 -11.46 6.89
C PRO A 283 -16.94 -11.62 7.44
N VAL A 284 -16.37 -10.54 7.93
CA VAL A 284 -15.08 -10.56 8.60
C VAL A 284 -15.29 -10.65 10.11
N GLY A 285 -14.61 -11.60 10.74
CA GLY A 285 -14.65 -11.76 12.19
C GLY A 285 -13.69 -10.78 12.88
N HIS A 286 -12.43 -10.78 12.50
CA HIS A 286 -11.40 -9.96 13.14
C HIS A 286 -10.24 -9.61 12.19
N PHE A 287 -9.61 -8.46 12.45
CA PHE A 287 -8.37 -8.03 11.83
C PHE A 287 -7.24 -7.97 12.86
N VAL A 288 -6.11 -8.58 12.55
CA VAL A 288 -4.86 -8.44 13.30
C VAL A 288 -3.97 -7.43 12.59
N CYS A 289 -3.80 -6.26 13.17
CA CYS A 289 -2.89 -5.22 12.72
C CYS A 289 -1.48 -5.56 13.17
N SER A 290 -0.66 -6.09 12.26
CA SER A 290 0.69 -6.56 12.59
C SER A 290 1.72 -5.44 12.44
N SER A 291 2.54 -5.24 13.46
CA SER A 291 3.70 -4.33 13.47
C SER A 291 5.01 -5.11 13.53
N ASN A 292 6.10 -4.52 13.04
CA ASN A 292 7.46 -4.96 13.35
C ASN A 292 7.95 -4.28 14.65
N ASP A 293 9.27 -4.16 14.85
CA ASP A 293 9.83 -3.47 16.01
C ASP A 293 9.39 -1.99 16.13
N ASN A 294 8.95 -1.36 15.04
CA ASN A 294 8.26 -0.05 15.04
C ASN A 294 6.78 -0.21 15.41
N LYS A 295 6.51 -0.64 16.62
CA LYS A 295 5.20 -1.11 17.09
C LYS A 295 4.23 -0.02 17.56
N VAL A 296 4.24 1.15 16.94
CA VAL A 296 3.34 2.26 17.34
C VAL A 296 1.86 1.90 17.25
N LEU A 297 1.47 1.12 16.23
CA LEU A 297 0.09 0.67 16.06
C LEU A 297 -0.30 -0.41 17.08
N TYR A 298 0.60 -1.34 17.38
CA TYR A 298 0.38 -2.32 18.45
C TYR A 298 0.09 -1.62 19.78
N ASP A 299 0.94 -0.67 20.19
CA ASP A 299 0.75 0.07 21.43
C ASP A 299 -0.57 0.87 21.40
N PHE A 300 -0.89 1.52 20.26
CA PHE A 300 -2.13 2.27 20.08
C PHE A 300 -3.37 1.39 20.28
N PHE A 301 -3.48 0.25 19.61
CA PHE A 301 -4.66 -0.62 19.75
C PHE A 301 -4.78 -1.27 21.13
N ARG A 302 -3.70 -1.37 21.88
CA ARG A 302 -3.69 -1.89 23.27
C ARG A 302 -4.04 -0.83 24.31
N THR A 303 -3.66 0.42 24.10
CA THR A 303 -3.71 1.47 25.15
C THR A 303 -4.58 2.68 24.82
N GLY A 304 -4.89 2.88 23.53
CA GLY A 304 -5.48 4.13 23.04
C GLY A 304 -4.49 5.29 22.92
N GLU A 305 -3.23 5.10 23.33
CA GLU A 305 -2.17 6.11 23.17
C GLU A 305 -1.42 5.90 21.84
N TYR A 306 -1.43 6.91 21.00
CA TYR A 306 -0.56 6.99 19.83
C TYR A 306 0.62 7.90 20.13
N ASN A 307 1.84 7.37 20.10
CA ASN A 307 3.04 8.10 20.49
C ASN A 307 4.16 7.88 19.47
N LYS A 308 4.49 8.93 18.67
CA LYS A 308 5.59 8.92 17.70
C LYS A 308 6.96 9.26 18.29
N ASN A 309 7.01 9.72 19.56
CA ASN A 309 8.24 10.11 20.25
C ASN A 309 8.99 8.88 20.77
N ARG A 310 9.50 8.08 19.86
CA ARG A 310 10.21 6.83 20.13
C ARG A 310 11.36 6.63 19.14
N ALA A 311 12.25 5.69 19.43
CA ALA A 311 13.31 5.32 18.51
C ALA A 311 12.69 4.75 17.20
N PHE A 312 13.30 5.10 16.08
CA PHE A 312 13.00 4.50 14.78
C PHE A 312 13.97 3.34 14.56
N HIS A 313 13.44 2.18 14.21
CA HIS A 313 14.18 0.98 13.91
C HIS A 313 14.17 0.71 12.41
N VAL A 314 15.34 0.57 11.81
CA VAL A 314 15.46 0.05 10.43
C VAL A 314 15.44 -1.47 10.52
N THR A 315 14.46 -2.11 9.88
CA THR A 315 14.24 -3.55 9.99
C THR A 315 14.29 -4.24 8.62
N VAL A 316 14.23 -5.57 8.63
CA VAL A 316 14.14 -6.41 7.40
C VAL A 316 12.76 -6.34 6.74
N SER A 317 11.79 -5.66 7.33
CA SER A 317 10.45 -5.40 6.76
C SER A 317 10.19 -3.90 6.55
N PRO A 318 10.96 -3.24 5.66
CA PRO A 318 11.04 -1.77 5.60
C PRO A 318 9.73 -1.06 5.24
N SER A 319 8.77 -1.72 4.59
CA SER A 319 7.46 -1.12 4.31
C SER A 319 6.60 -0.91 5.56
N MET A 320 7.00 -1.51 6.68
CA MET A 320 6.36 -1.37 8.01
C MET A 320 7.15 -0.45 8.94
N ASP A 321 8.31 0.07 8.52
CA ASP A 321 9.14 0.99 9.30
C ASP A 321 8.51 2.37 9.28
N ILE A 322 7.62 2.64 10.24
CA ILE A 322 6.91 3.91 10.37
C ILE A 322 6.78 4.35 11.83
N LEU A 323 6.77 5.65 12.05
CA LEU A 323 6.35 6.27 13.31
C LEU A 323 5.02 7.01 13.17
N ILE A 324 4.61 7.34 11.93
CA ILE A 324 3.32 7.97 11.63
C ILE A 324 2.58 7.11 10.62
N SER A 325 1.46 6.54 11.05
CA SER A 325 0.57 5.72 10.23
C SER A 325 -0.54 6.57 9.64
N SER A 326 -0.34 7.05 8.41
CA SER A 326 -1.13 8.14 7.83
C SER A 326 -2.63 7.85 7.66
N ASN A 327 -3.02 6.62 7.30
CA ASN A 327 -4.43 6.29 7.08
C ASN A 327 -5.19 5.94 8.38
N LEU A 328 -4.50 5.84 9.52
CA LEU A 328 -5.17 5.67 10.82
C LEU A 328 -6.11 6.85 11.10
N GLU A 329 -5.76 8.05 10.63
CA GLU A 329 -6.61 9.24 10.70
C GLU A 329 -8.02 9.00 10.12
N ARG A 330 -8.14 8.18 9.05
CA ARG A 330 -9.44 7.82 8.49
C ARG A 330 -10.27 6.96 9.45
N LEU A 331 -9.64 6.00 10.12
CA LEU A 331 -10.33 5.20 11.13
C LEU A 331 -10.76 6.06 12.32
N LEU A 332 -9.90 6.97 12.78
CA LEU A 332 -10.22 7.92 13.86
C LEU A 332 -11.46 8.75 13.51
N ALA A 333 -11.52 9.29 12.28
CA ALA A 333 -12.66 10.07 11.82
C ALA A 333 -13.98 9.26 11.77
N HIS A 334 -13.90 7.95 11.49
CA HIS A 334 -15.07 7.06 11.57
C HIS A 334 -15.46 6.70 12.99
N MET A 335 -14.51 6.63 13.93
CA MET A 335 -14.77 6.31 15.34
C MET A 335 -15.24 7.51 16.16
N GLY A 336 -14.46 8.60 16.12
CA GLY A 336 -14.63 9.78 16.99
C GLY A 336 -15.20 11.02 16.28
N GLY A 337 -15.30 11.00 14.95
CA GLY A 337 -15.75 12.13 14.14
C GLY A 337 -14.68 13.19 13.92
N GLN A 338 -15.00 14.19 13.07
CA GLN A 338 -14.03 15.16 12.53
C GLN A 338 -13.40 16.06 13.60
N ALA A 339 -14.18 16.50 14.60
CA ALA A 339 -13.67 17.41 15.64
C ALA A 339 -12.63 16.73 16.53
N ALA A 340 -12.88 15.47 16.94
CA ALA A 340 -11.92 14.68 17.71
C ALA A 340 -10.66 14.41 16.89
N THR A 341 -10.82 13.95 15.65
CA THR A 341 -9.70 13.66 14.75
C THR A 341 -8.82 14.88 14.49
N LYS A 342 -9.43 16.06 14.32
CA LYS A 342 -8.67 17.31 14.18
C LYS A 342 -7.80 17.58 15.41
N ALA A 343 -8.38 17.46 16.62
CA ALA A 343 -7.65 17.67 17.87
C ALA A 343 -6.52 16.65 18.07
N GLU A 344 -6.77 15.39 17.72
CA GLU A 344 -5.77 14.31 17.77
C GLU A 344 -4.60 14.59 16.81
N MET A 345 -4.87 15.00 15.57
CA MET A 345 -3.83 15.33 14.60
C MET A 345 -3.06 16.61 14.96
N GLU A 346 -3.72 17.62 15.55
CA GLU A 346 -3.06 18.81 16.09
C GLU A 346 -2.12 18.43 17.27
N SER A 347 -2.57 17.56 18.18
CA SER A 347 -1.75 17.04 19.27
C SER A 347 -0.55 16.24 18.76
N LEU A 348 -0.77 15.34 17.78
CA LEU A 348 0.30 14.59 17.15
C LEU A 348 1.38 15.49 16.53
N ASN A 349 0.96 16.57 15.89
CA ASN A 349 1.88 17.54 15.27
C ASN A 349 2.65 18.36 16.31
N ARG A 350 1.98 18.82 17.37
CA ARG A 350 2.55 19.68 18.41
C ARG A 350 3.39 18.89 19.42
N ASP A 351 2.82 17.79 19.96
CA ASP A 351 3.35 17.08 21.11
C ASP A 351 3.94 15.71 20.74
N GLY A 352 3.62 15.20 19.55
CA GLY A 352 4.03 13.86 19.08
C GLY A 352 3.20 12.71 19.68
N VAL A 353 2.14 13.03 20.42
CA VAL A 353 1.29 12.06 21.10
C VAL A 353 -0.17 12.50 21.10
N TYR A 354 -1.10 11.53 21.05
CA TYR A 354 -2.51 11.73 21.34
C TYR A 354 -3.11 10.48 21.98
N HIS A 355 -4.30 10.65 22.57
CA HIS A 355 -5.12 9.55 23.09
C HIS A 355 -6.47 9.53 22.35
N ALA A 356 -6.91 8.35 21.95
CA ALA A 356 -8.21 8.13 21.34
C ALA A 356 -8.91 6.93 22.00
N GLU A 357 -10.23 7.01 22.12
CA GLU A 357 -11.01 5.87 22.55
C GLU A 357 -11.15 4.85 21.41
N ILE A 358 -10.68 3.63 21.61
CA ILE A 358 -10.79 2.55 20.62
C ILE A 358 -12.19 1.93 20.72
N THR A 359 -13.12 2.49 19.95
CA THR A 359 -14.51 1.99 19.87
C THR A 359 -14.64 0.82 18.90
N GLU A 360 -13.73 0.72 17.89
CA GLU A 360 -13.70 -0.38 16.92
C GLU A 360 -13.05 -1.62 17.54
N LYS A 361 -13.84 -2.67 17.77
CA LYS A 361 -13.41 -3.91 18.43
C LYS A 361 -13.03 -5.03 17.46
N SER A 362 -13.25 -4.85 16.16
CA SER A 362 -12.86 -5.83 15.14
C SER A 362 -11.38 -5.77 14.75
N ILE A 363 -10.60 -4.85 15.33
CA ILE A 363 -9.18 -4.70 15.06
C ILE A 363 -8.40 -4.80 16.36
N SER A 364 -7.38 -5.68 16.40
CA SER A 364 -6.37 -5.72 17.47
C SER A 364 -4.97 -5.50 16.91
N GLY A 365 -4.07 -5.01 17.76
CA GLY A 365 -2.65 -4.87 17.43
C GLY A 365 -1.85 -6.07 17.93
N GLU A 366 -0.97 -6.59 17.07
CA GLU A 366 0.08 -7.53 17.42
C GLU A 366 1.42 -7.10 16.79
N TYR A 367 2.54 -7.64 17.28
CA TYR A 367 3.85 -7.34 16.69
C TYR A 367 4.77 -8.55 16.72
N ALA A 368 5.76 -8.52 15.83
CA ALA A 368 6.87 -9.46 15.85
C ALA A 368 8.21 -8.71 15.82
N THR A 369 9.14 -9.18 16.61
CA THR A 369 10.53 -8.73 16.55
C THR A 369 11.22 -9.29 15.30
N GLU A 370 12.38 -8.74 14.93
CA GLU A 370 13.17 -9.25 13.81
C GLU A 370 13.59 -10.72 14.02
N ALA A 371 13.94 -11.09 15.24
CA ALA A 371 14.28 -12.47 15.59
C ALA A 371 13.08 -13.41 15.42
N GLU A 372 11.88 -13.02 15.84
CA GLU A 372 10.64 -13.78 15.65
C GLU A 372 10.27 -13.87 14.16
N THR A 373 10.50 -12.81 13.39
CA THR A 373 10.28 -12.78 11.94
C THR A 373 11.15 -13.82 11.23
N PHE A 374 12.45 -13.86 11.53
CA PHE A 374 13.36 -14.85 10.97
C PHE A 374 12.99 -16.28 11.39
N ALA A 375 12.67 -16.48 12.67
CA ALA A 375 12.22 -17.78 13.18
C ALA A 375 10.93 -18.25 12.47
N ALA A 376 9.98 -17.32 12.19
CA ALA A 376 8.74 -17.63 11.48
C ALA A 376 9.00 -18.08 10.04
N ILE A 377 9.88 -17.40 9.28
CA ILE A 377 10.27 -17.81 7.93
C ILE A 377 10.79 -19.25 7.94
N LYS A 378 11.78 -19.52 8.81
CA LYS A 378 12.43 -20.83 8.88
C LYS A 378 11.47 -21.93 9.27
N ALA A 379 10.78 -21.76 10.40
CA ALA A 379 9.90 -22.80 10.94
C ALA A 379 8.72 -23.10 10.00
N PHE A 380 8.19 -22.08 9.34
CA PHE A 380 7.08 -22.28 8.40
C PHE A 380 7.54 -22.98 7.12
N TYR A 381 8.71 -22.60 6.59
CA TYR A 381 9.31 -23.30 5.46
C TYR A 381 9.59 -24.79 5.79
N GLU A 382 10.22 -25.09 6.93
CA GLU A 382 10.50 -26.46 7.35
C GLU A 382 9.22 -27.30 7.48
N LYS A 383 8.11 -26.69 7.88
CA LYS A 383 6.81 -27.37 8.04
C LYS A 383 6.06 -27.54 6.73
N THR A 384 6.13 -26.60 5.81
CA THR A 384 5.20 -26.52 4.66
C THR A 384 5.88 -26.47 3.29
N GLY A 385 7.18 -26.17 3.23
CA GLY A 385 7.91 -25.86 2.01
C GLY A 385 7.59 -24.49 1.41
N TYR A 386 6.73 -23.68 2.05
CA TYR A 386 6.36 -22.34 1.57
C TYR A 386 7.32 -21.28 2.11
N VAL A 387 7.89 -20.47 1.22
CA VAL A 387 8.80 -19.39 1.58
C VAL A 387 8.03 -18.06 1.60
N MET A 388 7.98 -17.43 2.76
CA MET A 388 7.40 -16.09 2.95
C MET A 388 8.44 -14.98 2.79
N ASP A 389 8.02 -13.79 2.35
CA ASP A 389 8.82 -12.59 2.53
C ASP A 389 8.80 -12.12 4.00
N THR A 390 9.65 -11.17 4.32
CA THR A 390 9.83 -10.68 5.69
C THR A 390 8.57 -10.00 6.26
N HIS A 391 7.80 -9.28 5.45
CA HIS A 391 6.55 -8.64 5.88
C HIS A 391 5.45 -9.67 6.17
N THR A 392 5.28 -10.63 5.28
CA THR A 392 4.35 -11.76 5.46
C THR A 392 4.71 -12.55 6.72
N ALA A 393 6.01 -12.71 7.00
CA ALA A 393 6.48 -13.41 8.19
C ALA A 393 6.15 -12.66 9.49
N VAL A 394 6.25 -11.32 9.51
CA VAL A 394 5.75 -10.50 10.63
C VAL A 394 4.26 -10.76 10.87
N ALA A 395 3.45 -10.75 9.80
CA ALA A 395 2.02 -11.01 9.91
C ALA A 395 1.73 -12.44 10.40
N TYR A 396 2.44 -13.43 9.91
CA TYR A 396 2.26 -14.81 10.37
C TYR A 396 2.65 -14.99 11.85
N ALA A 397 3.78 -14.41 12.29
CA ALA A 397 4.18 -14.45 13.69
C ALA A 397 3.16 -13.73 14.59
N ALA A 398 2.63 -12.59 14.17
CA ALA A 398 1.56 -11.86 14.86
C ALA A 398 0.26 -12.69 14.94
N TYR A 399 -0.12 -13.40 13.86
CA TYR A 399 -1.25 -14.32 13.88
C TYR A 399 -1.07 -15.43 14.92
N GLN A 400 0.11 -16.04 15.01
CA GLN A 400 0.36 -17.11 15.99
C GLN A 400 0.19 -16.59 17.42
N LYS A 401 0.64 -15.36 17.71
CA LYS A 401 0.44 -14.71 19.03
C LYS A 401 -1.04 -14.44 19.30
N TYR A 402 -1.75 -13.82 18.35
CA TYR A 402 -3.18 -13.57 18.43
C TYR A 402 -3.96 -14.85 18.74
N LYS A 403 -3.69 -15.92 17.98
CA LYS A 403 -4.35 -17.22 18.16
C LYS A 403 -4.09 -17.82 19.54
N ALA A 404 -2.87 -17.70 20.04
CA ALA A 404 -2.49 -18.19 21.37
C ALA A 404 -3.15 -17.39 22.50
N GLU A 405 -3.27 -16.05 22.35
CA GLU A 405 -3.87 -15.16 23.35
C GLU A 405 -5.41 -15.24 23.36
N SER A 406 -6.04 -15.23 22.17
CA SER A 406 -7.49 -15.16 22.05
C SER A 406 -8.19 -16.52 22.11
N GLY A 407 -7.49 -17.60 21.72
CA GLY A 407 -8.11 -18.90 21.49
C GLY A 407 -9.04 -18.95 20.26
N ASP A 408 -9.05 -17.90 19.43
CA ASP A 408 -9.88 -17.82 18.22
C ASP A 408 -9.41 -18.82 17.17
N ASN A 409 -10.32 -19.71 16.72
CA ASN A 409 -10.08 -20.72 15.70
C ASN A 409 -10.75 -20.38 14.37
N THR A 410 -11.28 -19.18 14.19
CA THR A 410 -11.81 -18.70 12.91
C THR A 410 -10.71 -18.80 11.85
N PRO A 411 -10.99 -19.33 10.65
CA PRO A 411 -10.00 -19.39 9.58
C PRO A 411 -9.35 -18.04 9.31
N MET A 412 -8.02 -18.06 9.08
CA MET A 412 -7.20 -16.84 8.98
C MET A 412 -6.61 -16.71 7.58
N VAL A 413 -6.70 -15.51 7.02
CA VAL A 413 -5.96 -15.08 5.83
C VAL A 413 -4.77 -14.23 6.26
N ILE A 414 -3.58 -14.64 5.88
CA ILE A 414 -2.36 -13.83 5.98
C ILE A 414 -2.24 -13.02 4.69
N VAL A 415 -2.21 -11.71 4.80
CA VAL A 415 -2.03 -10.84 3.63
C VAL A 415 -0.56 -10.81 3.25
N SER A 416 -0.21 -11.44 2.14
CA SER A 416 1.16 -11.55 1.63
C SER A 416 1.46 -10.37 0.71
N THR A 417 2.18 -9.38 1.25
CA THR A 417 2.33 -8.06 0.64
C THR A 417 3.51 -7.90 -0.29
N ALA A 418 4.46 -8.84 -0.30
CA ALA A 418 5.62 -8.81 -1.18
C ALA A 418 6.12 -10.21 -1.53
N SER A 419 6.79 -10.33 -2.68
CA SER A 419 7.50 -11.54 -3.07
C SER A 419 8.78 -11.72 -2.24
N PRO A 420 9.13 -12.96 -1.84
CA PRO A 420 10.41 -13.26 -1.20
C PRO A 420 11.62 -12.76 -2.00
N TYR A 421 11.51 -12.71 -3.31
CA TYR A 421 12.58 -12.26 -4.21
C TYR A 421 12.94 -10.77 -4.09
N LYS A 422 12.08 -9.94 -3.49
CA LYS A 422 12.43 -8.54 -3.18
C LYS A 422 13.39 -8.42 -2.00
N PHE A 423 13.37 -9.41 -1.12
CA PHE A 423 14.13 -9.46 0.12
C PHE A 423 14.97 -10.74 0.18
N THR A 424 15.48 -11.17 -0.97
CA THR A 424 16.19 -12.45 -1.15
C THR A 424 17.25 -12.68 -0.07
N LYS A 425 18.08 -11.67 0.22
CA LYS A 425 19.16 -11.81 1.21
C LYS A 425 18.62 -12.11 2.62
N ASP A 426 17.61 -11.36 3.06
CA ASP A 426 17.06 -11.51 4.41
C ASP A 426 16.29 -12.82 4.55
N VAL A 427 15.51 -13.18 3.54
CA VAL A 427 14.78 -14.45 3.46
C VAL A 427 15.75 -15.62 3.50
N MET A 428 16.81 -15.61 2.68
CA MET A 428 17.81 -16.67 2.64
C MET A 428 18.59 -16.75 3.95
N THR A 429 18.93 -15.60 4.56
CA THR A 429 19.58 -15.55 5.88
C THR A 429 18.69 -16.16 6.97
N ALA A 430 17.37 -15.92 6.91
CA ALA A 430 16.43 -16.53 7.84
C ALA A 430 16.35 -18.06 7.69
N LEU A 431 16.41 -18.56 6.46
CA LEU A 431 16.42 -20.01 6.20
C LEU A 431 17.70 -20.68 6.67
N ASP A 432 18.88 -20.07 6.40
CA ASP A 432 20.18 -20.56 6.84
C ASP A 432 21.17 -19.39 6.98
N ALA A 433 21.74 -19.23 8.16
CA ALA A 433 22.68 -18.16 8.49
C ALA A 433 23.93 -18.09 7.58
N LYS A 434 24.27 -19.18 6.87
CA LYS A 434 25.38 -19.18 5.90
C LYS A 434 25.22 -18.17 4.77
N TYR A 435 23.97 -17.74 4.46
CA TYR A 435 23.67 -16.82 3.38
C TYR A 435 23.76 -15.33 3.77
N LYS A 436 24.07 -15.02 5.06
CA LYS A 436 24.10 -13.68 5.61
C LYS A 436 24.97 -12.69 4.83
N ASP A 437 26.12 -13.16 4.34
CA ASP A 437 27.09 -12.32 3.62
C ASP A 437 26.96 -12.46 2.09
N GLY A 438 25.91 -13.15 1.61
CA GLY A 438 25.67 -13.36 0.20
C GLY A 438 25.18 -12.11 -0.52
N ASP A 439 25.46 -12.03 -1.82
CA ASP A 439 24.90 -11.02 -2.70
C ASP A 439 23.44 -11.36 -3.05
N ALA A 440 22.55 -10.36 -3.01
CA ALA A 440 21.12 -10.55 -3.19
C ALA A 440 20.75 -11.16 -4.56
N PHE A 441 21.49 -10.83 -5.63
CA PHE A 441 21.24 -11.37 -6.97
C PHE A 441 21.82 -12.77 -7.13
N ALA A 442 23.00 -13.03 -6.59
CA ALA A 442 23.60 -14.37 -6.60
C ALA A 442 22.74 -15.39 -5.82
N LEU A 443 22.06 -14.96 -4.76
CA LEU A 443 21.18 -15.82 -3.96
C LEU A 443 19.83 -16.13 -4.61
N GLN A 444 19.44 -15.49 -5.72
CA GLN A 444 18.17 -15.76 -6.40
C GLN A 444 18.07 -17.20 -6.90
N ALA A 445 19.15 -17.74 -7.45
CA ALA A 445 19.18 -19.15 -7.92
C ALA A 445 19.02 -20.16 -6.78
N ASP A 446 19.61 -19.85 -5.60
CA ASP A 446 19.41 -20.69 -4.42
C ASP A 446 17.98 -20.59 -3.89
N LEU A 447 17.38 -19.39 -3.91
CA LEU A 447 15.98 -19.20 -3.51
C LEU A 447 15.03 -19.95 -4.46
N GLU A 448 15.28 -19.90 -5.77
CA GLU A 448 14.51 -20.68 -6.76
C GLU A 448 14.56 -22.18 -6.45
N ARG A 449 15.75 -22.71 -6.20
CA ARG A 449 15.94 -24.11 -5.86
C ARG A 449 15.23 -24.51 -4.56
N ILE A 450 15.20 -23.61 -3.57
CA ILE A 450 14.59 -23.88 -2.24
C ILE A 450 13.07 -23.72 -2.30
N SER A 451 12.57 -22.65 -2.90
CA SER A 451 11.14 -22.34 -2.96
C SER A 451 10.39 -23.16 -4.03
N GLY A 452 11.10 -23.61 -5.07
CA GLY A 452 10.48 -24.17 -6.27
C GLY A 452 9.74 -23.15 -7.13
N VAL A 453 9.89 -21.84 -6.83
CA VAL A 453 9.27 -20.74 -7.57
C VAL A 453 10.34 -20.06 -8.41
N ALA A 454 10.12 -19.96 -9.72
CA ALA A 454 11.07 -19.32 -10.64
C ALA A 454 11.32 -17.86 -10.27
N VAL A 455 12.54 -17.36 -10.57
CA VAL A 455 12.85 -15.94 -10.41
C VAL A 455 11.86 -15.11 -11.23
N PRO A 456 11.12 -14.18 -10.63
CA PRO A 456 10.11 -13.38 -11.34
C PRO A 456 10.70 -12.53 -12.47
N ALA A 457 10.02 -12.51 -13.62
CA ALA A 457 10.47 -11.81 -14.82
C ALA A 457 10.90 -10.33 -14.60
N PRO A 458 10.25 -9.54 -13.72
CA PRO A 458 10.66 -8.16 -13.46
C PRO A 458 12.08 -7.99 -12.92
N ILE A 459 12.64 -9.01 -12.26
CA ILE A 459 13.96 -8.94 -11.63
C ILE A 459 15.01 -9.86 -12.28
N VAL A 460 14.61 -10.70 -13.24
CA VAL A 460 15.58 -11.49 -14.03
C VAL A 460 16.53 -10.54 -14.74
N GLY A 461 17.85 -10.71 -14.48
CA GLY A 461 18.92 -9.93 -15.10
C GLY A 461 18.86 -8.42 -14.79
N LEU A 462 18.20 -8.03 -13.72
CA LEU A 462 18.03 -6.61 -13.34
C LEU A 462 19.39 -5.92 -13.13
N GLU A 463 20.37 -6.63 -12.58
CA GLU A 463 21.73 -6.14 -12.34
C GLU A 463 22.50 -5.81 -13.63
N HIS A 464 22.03 -6.32 -14.79
CA HIS A 464 22.63 -6.09 -16.10
C HIS A 464 21.90 -5.05 -16.94
N ARG A 465 20.73 -4.54 -16.46
CA ARG A 465 19.97 -3.54 -17.18
C ARG A 465 20.67 -2.17 -17.14
N PRO A 466 20.55 -1.37 -18.22
CA PRO A 466 21.14 -0.04 -18.24
C PRO A 466 20.54 0.87 -17.18
N ILE A 467 21.39 1.60 -16.47
CA ILE A 467 20.97 2.64 -15.53
C ILE A 467 20.51 3.86 -16.35
N LEU A 468 19.22 4.13 -16.34
CA LEU A 468 18.58 5.23 -17.06
C LEU A 468 18.52 6.53 -16.23
N HIS A 469 18.39 6.41 -14.91
CA HIS A 469 18.31 7.53 -13.99
C HIS A 469 19.54 7.56 -13.09
N LYS A 470 20.36 8.62 -13.22
CA LYS A 470 21.66 8.77 -12.53
C LYS A 470 21.73 10.04 -11.68
N ASN A 471 20.63 10.79 -11.63
CA ASN A 471 20.63 12.08 -10.97
C ASN A 471 20.61 11.90 -9.46
N VAL A 472 21.50 12.61 -8.78
CA VAL A 472 21.54 12.73 -7.31
C VAL A 472 21.60 14.21 -6.97
N CYS A 473 20.87 14.64 -5.95
CA CYS A 473 20.88 16.03 -5.50
C CYS A 473 20.94 16.14 -3.98
N GLU A 474 21.28 17.34 -3.51
CA GLU A 474 21.11 17.70 -2.10
C GLU A 474 19.63 17.95 -1.79
N LYS A 475 19.20 17.76 -0.54
CA LYS A 475 17.80 17.93 -0.13
C LYS A 475 17.23 19.35 -0.39
N ASN A 476 18.06 20.37 -0.39
CA ASN A 476 17.66 21.76 -0.69
C ASN A 476 17.60 22.06 -2.18
N GLU A 477 18.03 21.18 -3.06
CA GLU A 477 18.01 21.36 -4.51
C GLU A 477 16.76 20.74 -5.17
N ILE A 478 15.97 19.95 -4.44
CA ILE A 478 14.81 19.21 -4.99
C ILE A 478 13.85 20.14 -5.74
N LYS A 479 13.56 21.35 -5.23
CA LYS A 479 12.68 22.32 -5.90
C LYS A 479 13.20 22.71 -7.29
N GLU A 480 14.49 22.97 -7.41
CA GLU A 480 15.10 23.33 -8.69
C GLU A 480 15.17 22.14 -9.66
N VAL A 481 15.37 20.94 -9.14
CA VAL A 481 15.32 19.70 -9.94
C VAL A 481 13.92 19.53 -10.56
N VAL A 482 12.87 19.69 -9.78
CA VAL A 482 11.47 19.65 -10.26
C VAL A 482 11.22 20.72 -11.34
N LYS A 483 11.60 21.99 -11.08
CA LYS A 483 11.45 23.09 -12.04
C LYS A 483 12.17 22.84 -13.36
N ASN A 484 13.39 22.29 -13.30
CA ASN A 484 14.21 22.03 -14.48
C ASN A 484 13.64 20.88 -15.32
N TRP A 485 13.05 19.86 -14.69
CA TRP A 485 12.44 18.76 -15.39
C TRP A 485 11.10 19.13 -16.05
N LEU A 486 10.39 20.15 -15.50
CA LEU A 486 9.10 20.64 -16.01
C LEU A 486 9.25 21.86 -16.96
N LYS A 487 10.44 22.14 -17.46
CA LYS A 487 10.65 23.11 -18.53
C LYS A 487 10.22 22.51 -19.87
#